data_9274981763b418a3dd49cd7f40f8b6c8
#
_entry.id   9274981763b418a3dd49cd7f40f8b6c8
#
_cell.length_a   1.000
_cell.length_b   1.000
_cell.length_c   1.000
_cell.angle_alpha   90.00
_cell.angle_beta   90.00
_cell.angle_gamma   90.00
#
_symmetry.space_group_name_H-M   'P 1'
#
loop_
_entity.id
_entity.type
_entity.pdbx_description
1 polymer ?
#
loop_
_entity_poly.entity_id
_entity_poly.type
_entity_poly.pdbx_seq_one_letter_code
_entity_poly.pdbx_strand_id
1 'polypeptide(L)'
;MFGHVFENMVLRDLLVYAEKHNARLLHYTDDTGLEADAVYQMADGKYALIEIKIGANKIPEAEKSLLKFKDVIQKYNQKALASEKHPRDVYREPSALIIICANANMAYTIDSGVKIIPVGCLKD
;
A
#
# COMPACT_ATOMS: atom_id res chain seq x y z
N MET A 1 -17.96 -9.46 8.38
CA MET A 1 -17.37 -10.81 8.42
C MET A 1 -16.82 -11.27 7.09
N PHE A 2 -17.57 -11.15 6.01
CA PHE A 2 -17.09 -11.53 4.67
C PHE A 2 -15.85 -10.74 4.27
N GLY A 3 -15.80 -9.46 4.60
CA GLY A 3 -14.65 -8.61 4.29
C GLY A 3 -13.34 -9.10 4.91
N HIS A 4 -13.38 -9.62 6.14
CA HIS A 4 -12.19 -10.15 6.79
C HIS A 4 -11.69 -11.43 6.15
N VAL A 5 -12.62 -12.28 5.70
CA VAL A 5 -12.24 -13.53 5.01
C VAL A 5 -11.54 -13.19 3.69
N PHE A 6 -12.09 -12.27 2.91
CA PHE A 6 -11.49 -11.84 1.67
C PHE A 6 -10.12 -11.21 1.90
N GLU A 7 -10.02 -10.29 2.86
CA GLU A 7 -8.76 -9.63 3.18
C GLU A 7 -7.69 -10.64 3.57
N ASN A 8 -8.04 -11.62 4.40
CA ASN A 8 -7.10 -12.66 4.81
C ASN A 8 -6.63 -13.52 3.64
N MET A 9 -7.53 -13.82 2.70
CA MET A 9 -7.15 -14.56 1.50
C MET A 9 -6.16 -13.78 0.65
N VAL A 10 -6.40 -12.50 0.45
CA VAL A 10 -5.51 -11.64 -0.32
C VAL A 10 -4.15 -11.50 0.36
N LEU A 11 -4.14 -11.31 1.68
CA LEU A 11 -2.89 -11.22 2.44
C LEU A 11 -2.07 -12.50 2.31
N ARG A 12 -2.72 -13.66 2.34
CA ARG A 12 -2.04 -14.95 2.14
C ARG A 12 -1.42 -15.03 0.75
N ASP A 13 -2.18 -14.64 -0.28
CA ASP A 13 -1.69 -14.66 -1.65
C ASP A 13 -0.52 -13.69 -1.84
N LEU A 14 -0.61 -12.51 -1.22
CA LEU A 14 0.48 -11.53 -1.24
C LEU A 14 1.73 -12.06 -0.54
N LEU A 15 1.56 -12.78 0.57
CA LEU A 15 2.69 -13.35 1.28
C LEU A 15 3.43 -14.38 0.42
N VAL A 16 2.68 -15.26 -0.25
CA VAL A 16 3.27 -16.23 -1.16
C VAL A 16 4.00 -15.54 -2.31
N TYR A 17 3.38 -14.52 -2.88
CA TYR A 17 3.98 -13.73 -3.96
C TYR A 17 5.27 -13.06 -3.48
N ALA A 18 5.25 -12.46 -2.29
CA ALA A 18 6.42 -11.80 -1.70
C ALA A 18 7.57 -12.78 -1.50
N GLU A 19 7.28 -13.97 -0.98
CA GLU A 19 8.30 -14.99 -0.78
C GLU A 19 8.99 -15.40 -2.08
N LYS A 20 8.22 -15.51 -3.18
CA LYS A 20 8.77 -15.85 -4.49
C LYS A 20 9.69 -14.77 -5.03
N HIS A 21 9.50 -13.53 -4.63
CA HIS A 21 10.23 -12.39 -5.17
C HIS A 21 11.22 -11.77 -4.17
N ASN A 22 11.54 -12.49 -3.09
CA ASN A 22 12.43 -12.00 -2.04
C ASN A 22 11.97 -10.67 -1.44
N ALA A 23 10.66 -10.48 -1.33
CA ALA A 23 10.07 -9.30 -0.72
C ALA A 23 9.52 -9.65 0.67
N ARG A 24 9.20 -8.62 1.44
CA ARG A 24 8.61 -8.77 2.77
C ARG A 24 7.22 -8.16 2.77
N LEU A 25 6.29 -8.80 3.45
CA LEU A 25 4.95 -8.28 3.63
C LEU A 25 4.80 -7.83 5.08
N LEU A 26 4.47 -6.56 5.27
CA LEU A 26 4.33 -5.94 6.58
C LEU A 26 2.95 -5.33 6.70
N HIS A 27 2.54 -5.05 7.94
CA HIS A 27 1.33 -4.31 8.23
C HIS A 27 1.74 -3.03 8.94
N TYR A 28 1.05 -1.92 8.66
CA TYR A 28 1.34 -0.65 9.31
C TYR A 28 0.10 -0.07 9.96
N THR A 29 0.26 0.35 11.21
CA THR A 29 -0.73 1.13 11.93
C THR A 29 0.01 1.99 12.96
N ASP A 30 -0.51 3.19 13.23
CA ASP A 30 0.07 4.07 14.25
C ASP A 30 -1.02 4.74 15.09
N ASP A 31 -0.59 5.53 16.07
CA ASP A 31 -1.49 6.17 17.03
C ASP A 31 -2.33 7.29 16.41
N THR A 32 -1.97 7.78 15.22
CA THR A 32 -2.70 8.85 14.54
C THR A 32 -3.85 8.32 13.70
N GLY A 33 -4.04 7.01 13.65
CA GLY A 33 -5.03 6.36 12.79
C GLY A 33 -4.55 6.12 11.38
N LEU A 34 -3.28 6.39 11.10
CA LEU A 34 -2.69 6.11 9.80
C LEU A 34 -2.41 4.62 9.70
N GLU A 35 -2.92 3.98 8.65
CA GLU A 35 -2.72 2.55 8.47
C GLU A 35 -2.68 2.17 6.99
N ALA A 36 -2.06 1.03 6.71
CA ALA A 36 -2.10 0.39 5.40
C ALA A 36 -2.34 -1.10 5.63
N ASP A 37 -3.23 -1.70 4.84
CA ASP A 37 -3.56 -3.12 4.98
C ASP A 37 -2.33 -3.98 4.77
N ALA A 38 -1.46 -3.60 3.85
CA ALA A 38 -0.19 -4.27 3.65
C ALA A 38 0.86 -3.29 3.13
N VAL A 39 2.10 -3.53 3.51
CA VAL A 39 3.28 -2.85 2.97
C VAL A 39 4.13 -3.93 2.32
N TYR A 40 4.30 -3.84 1.01
CA TYR A 40 5.09 -4.79 0.23
C TYR A 40 6.48 -4.21 0.03
N GLN A 41 7.45 -4.71 0.77
CA GLN A 41 8.82 -4.19 0.76
C GLN A 41 9.73 -5.09 -0.07
N MET A 42 10.35 -4.51 -1.09
CA MET A 42 11.29 -5.19 -1.95
C MET A 42 12.69 -5.26 -1.33
N ALA A 43 13.53 -6.14 -1.86
CA ALA A 43 14.86 -6.39 -1.31
C ALA A 43 15.75 -5.14 -1.33
N ASP A 44 15.55 -4.22 -2.28
CA ASP A 44 16.31 -2.97 -2.38
C ASP A 44 15.81 -1.86 -1.45
N GLY A 45 14.80 -2.14 -0.64
CA GLY A 45 14.21 -1.18 0.30
C GLY A 45 13.05 -0.38 -0.27
N LYS A 46 12.77 -0.46 -1.56
CA LYS A 46 11.57 0.17 -2.14
C LYS A 46 10.33 -0.56 -1.63
N TYR A 47 9.22 0.16 -1.51
CA TYR A 47 8.00 -0.46 -1.01
C TYR A 47 6.75 0.11 -1.66
N ALA A 48 5.70 -0.71 -1.67
CA ALA A 48 4.38 -0.31 -2.11
C ALA A 48 3.42 -0.35 -0.92
N LEU A 49 2.51 0.61 -0.86
CA LEU A 49 1.41 0.61 0.09
C LEU A 49 0.19 0.00 -0.58
N ILE A 50 -0.48 -0.92 0.12
CA ILE A 50 -1.58 -1.71 -0.44
C ILE A 50 -2.81 -1.60 0.45
N GLU A 51 -3.94 -1.26 -0.17
CA GLU A 51 -5.27 -1.36 0.44
C GLU A 51 -6.04 -2.46 -0.26
N ILE A 52 -6.84 -3.21 0.53
CA ILE A 52 -7.61 -4.35 0.02
C ILE A 52 -9.08 -4.04 0.17
N LYS A 53 -9.83 -4.04 -0.94
CA LYS A 53 -11.26 -3.72 -0.95
C LYS A 53 -12.03 -4.75 -1.77
N ILE A 54 -13.25 -5.08 -1.34
CA ILE A 54 -14.09 -6.02 -2.08
C ILE A 54 -14.80 -5.32 -3.23
N GLY A 55 -15.46 -4.21 -2.95
CA GLY A 55 -16.29 -3.52 -3.92
C GLY A 55 -15.62 -2.32 -4.57
N ALA A 56 -15.89 -2.11 -5.86
CA ALA A 56 -15.36 -0.96 -6.57
C ALA A 56 -15.84 0.37 -5.97
N ASN A 57 -16.96 0.39 -5.27
CA ASN A 57 -17.47 1.58 -4.60
C ASN A 57 -16.60 2.03 -3.43
N LYS A 58 -15.69 1.20 -2.96
CA LYS A 58 -14.74 1.54 -1.89
C LYS A 58 -13.40 2.07 -2.41
N ILE A 59 -13.19 2.08 -3.72
CA ILE A 59 -11.94 2.56 -4.31
C ILE A 59 -11.66 4.03 -3.96
N PRO A 60 -12.62 4.97 -4.03
CA PRO A 60 -12.32 6.36 -3.66
C PRO A 60 -11.87 6.52 -2.22
N GLU A 61 -12.43 5.75 -1.29
CA GLU A 61 -12.03 5.76 0.12
C GLU A 61 -10.60 5.25 0.29
N ALA A 62 -10.27 4.14 -0.38
CA ALA A 62 -8.94 3.55 -0.32
C ALA A 62 -7.90 4.46 -0.96
N GLU A 63 -8.23 5.09 -2.09
CA GLU A 63 -7.37 6.08 -2.74
C GLU A 63 -7.02 7.21 -1.79
N LYS A 64 -8.04 7.77 -1.13
CA LYS A 64 -7.86 8.87 -0.18
C LYS A 64 -6.93 8.47 0.97
N SER A 65 -7.10 7.26 1.49
CA SER A 65 -6.27 6.73 2.57
C SER A 65 -4.81 6.60 2.15
N LEU A 66 -4.55 6.05 0.96
CA LEU A 66 -3.20 5.88 0.43
C LEU A 66 -2.52 7.24 0.16
N LEU A 67 -3.25 8.18 -0.41
CA LEU A 67 -2.72 9.52 -0.69
C LEU A 67 -2.41 10.27 0.60
N LYS A 68 -3.24 10.10 1.63
CA LYS A 68 -3.00 10.69 2.94
C LYS A 68 -1.71 10.14 3.55
N PHE A 69 -1.49 8.82 3.44
CA PHE A 69 -0.29 8.19 3.97
C PHE A 69 0.96 8.77 3.30
N LYS A 70 0.94 8.87 1.97
CA LYS A 70 2.04 9.46 1.22
C LYS A 70 2.29 10.91 1.61
N ASP A 71 1.22 11.70 1.76
CA ASP A 71 1.31 13.12 2.14
C ASP A 71 1.95 13.27 3.52
N VAL A 72 1.58 12.43 4.48
CA VAL A 72 2.15 12.46 5.83
C VAL A 72 3.65 12.20 5.78
N ILE A 73 4.09 11.24 4.99
CA ILE A 73 5.52 10.94 4.83
C ILE A 73 6.25 12.14 4.23
N GLN A 74 5.70 12.74 3.17
CA GLN A 74 6.31 13.90 2.53
C GLN A 74 6.45 15.08 3.48
N LYS A 75 5.41 15.37 4.26
CA LYS A 75 5.44 16.48 5.23
C LYS A 75 6.43 16.21 6.35
N TYR A 76 6.52 14.99 6.82
CA TYR A 76 7.51 14.61 7.83
C TYR A 76 8.92 14.85 7.30
N ASN A 77 9.19 14.41 6.08
CA ASN A 77 10.50 14.57 5.46
C ASN A 77 10.88 16.04 5.27
N GLN A 78 9.92 16.88 4.87
CA GLN A 78 10.15 18.31 4.71
C GLN A 78 10.53 18.95 6.04
N LYS A 79 9.84 18.60 7.12
CA LYS A 79 10.17 19.11 8.46
C LYS A 79 11.53 18.61 8.93
N ALA A 80 11.86 17.37 8.68
CA ALA A 80 13.14 16.80 9.08
C ALA A 80 14.30 17.49 8.36
N LEU A 81 14.16 17.76 7.07
CA LEU A 81 15.18 18.47 6.28
C LEU A 81 15.31 19.93 6.74
N ALA A 82 14.20 20.60 7.01
CA ALA A 82 14.20 21.99 7.49
C ALA A 82 14.83 22.13 8.86
N SER A 83 14.82 21.08 9.68
CA SER A 83 15.40 21.08 11.02
C SER A 83 16.87 20.65 11.04
N GLU A 84 17.51 20.57 9.87
CA GLU A 84 18.91 20.13 9.73
C GLU A 84 19.18 18.74 10.29
N LYS A 85 18.15 17.88 10.31
CA LYS A 85 18.33 16.51 10.75
C LYS A 85 19.14 15.72 9.74
N HIS A 86 19.79 14.66 10.23
CA HIS A 86 20.60 13.80 9.39
C HIS A 86 19.75 13.15 8.29
N PRO A 87 20.30 12.98 7.05
CA PRO A 87 19.54 12.35 5.96
C PRO A 87 18.92 10.99 6.30
N ARG A 88 19.49 10.22 7.20
CA ARG A 88 18.91 8.94 7.64
C ARG A 88 17.63 9.07 8.46
N ASP A 89 17.30 10.28 8.91
CA ASP A 89 16.06 10.55 9.63
C ASP A 89 14.88 10.81 8.68
N VAL A 90 15.14 10.74 7.39
CA VAL A 90 14.13 10.93 6.33
C VAL A 90 13.65 9.56 5.85
N TYR A 91 12.33 9.37 5.76
CA TYR A 91 11.75 8.13 5.27
C TYR A 91 11.67 8.14 3.76
N ARG A 92 11.93 6.97 3.15
CA ARG A 92 11.73 6.80 1.72
C ARG A 92 10.24 6.89 1.41
N GLU A 93 9.89 7.58 0.31
CA GLU A 93 8.50 7.63 -0.14
C GLU A 93 8.09 6.30 -0.78
N PRO A 94 6.80 5.94 -0.71
CA PRO A 94 6.34 4.71 -1.36
C PRO A 94 6.58 4.77 -2.87
N SER A 95 7.04 3.66 -3.42
CA SER A 95 7.28 3.54 -4.87
C SER A 95 5.98 3.36 -5.66
N ALA A 96 4.95 2.81 -5.01
CA ALA A 96 3.64 2.61 -5.62
C ALA A 96 2.55 2.62 -4.56
N LEU A 97 1.37 3.06 -4.96
CA LEU A 97 0.14 2.99 -4.17
C LEU A 97 -0.82 2.07 -4.92
N ILE A 98 -1.28 1.02 -4.26
CA ILE A 98 -2.02 -0.07 -4.92
C ILE A 98 -3.30 -0.37 -4.15
N ILE A 99 -4.39 -0.53 -4.88
CA ILE A 99 -5.65 -1.05 -4.34
C ILE A 99 -5.92 -2.40 -5.00
N ILE A 100 -6.04 -3.45 -4.20
CA ILE A 100 -6.43 -4.76 -4.68
C ILE A 100 -7.94 -4.89 -4.49
N CYS A 101 -8.66 -5.09 -5.58
CA CYS A 101 -10.12 -5.08 -5.58
C CYS A 101 -10.67 -6.39 -6.16
N ALA A 102 -11.62 -7.01 -5.43
CA ALA A 102 -12.23 -8.26 -5.87
C ALA A 102 -13.07 -8.09 -7.13
N ASN A 103 -13.75 -6.95 -7.26
CA ASN A 103 -14.71 -6.70 -8.33
C ASN A 103 -14.11 -5.99 -9.54
N ALA A 104 -12.81 -5.73 -9.54
CA ALA A 104 -12.17 -5.14 -10.72
C ALA A 104 -11.99 -6.21 -11.81
N ASN A 105 -12.24 -5.83 -13.06
CA ASN A 105 -12.13 -6.75 -14.20
C ASN A 105 -10.75 -6.69 -14.86
N MET A 106 -10.05 -5.59 -14.71
CA MET A 106 -8.73 -5.40 -15.29
C MET A 106 -7.91 -4.43 -14.44
N ALA A 107 -6.60 -4.51 -14.56
CA ALA A 107 -5.71 -3.58 -13.89
C ALA A 107 -5.75 -2.23 -14.62
N TYR A 108 -5.76 -1.14 -13.86
CA TYR A 108 -5.70 0.21 -14.42
C TYR A 108 -5.11 1.17 -13.39
N THR A 109 -4.72 2.36 -13.87
CA THR A 109 -4.18 3.42 -13.02
C THR A 109 -5.12 4.61 -13.07
N ILE A 110 -5.52 5.12 -11.91
CA ILE A 110 -6.35 6.32 -11.83
C ILE A 110 -5.49 7.58 -11.88
N ASP A 111 -6.12 8.74 -12.09
CA ASP A 111 -5.43 9.99 -12.36
C ASP A 111 -4.41 10.39 -11.29
N SER A 112 -4.65 10.01 -10.04
CA SER A 112 -3.74 10.27 -8.94
C SER A 112 -2.47 9.42 -8.96
N GLY A 113 -2.38 8.43 -9.85
CA GLY A 113 -1.27 7.49 -9.91
C GLY A 113 -1.49 6.21 -9.13
N VAL A 114 -2.58 6.10 -8.37
CA VAL A 114 -2.91 4.88 -7.63
C VAL A 114 -3.31 3.78 -8.63
N LYS A 115 -2.74 2.60 -8.45
CA LYS A 115 -2.98 1.45 -9.33
C LYS A 115 -4.06 0.57 -8.73
N ILE A 116 -5.01 0.15 -9.57
CA ILE A 116 -6.06 -0.78 -9.19
C ILE A 116 -5.72 -2.13 -9.80
N ILE A 117 -5.63 -3.16 -8.95
CA ILE A 117 -5.23 -4.50 -9.39
C ILE A 117 -6.32 -5.49 -8.99
N PRO A 118 -6.89 -6.25 -9.94
CA PRO A 118 -7.80 -7.33 -9.60
C PRO A 118 -7.08 -8.41 -8.81
N VAL A 119 -7.78 -9.04 -7.87
CA VAL A 119 -7.18 -10.09 -7.04
C VAL A 119 -6.63 -11.24 -7.89
N GLY A 120 -7.25 -11.53 -9.04
CA GLY A 120 -6.78 -12.58 -9.95
C GLY A 120 -5.39 -12.34 -10.54
N CYS A 121 -4.94 -11.07 -10.56
CA CYS A 121 -3.62 -10.74 -11.10
C CYS A 121 -2.47 -11.08 -10.13
N LEU A 122 -2.77 -11.53 -8.91
CA LEU A 122 -1.77 -11.95 -7.94
C LEU A 122 -1.27 -13.38 -8.19
N LYS A 123 -1.82 -14.06 -9.17
CA LYS A 123 -1.38 -15.41 -9.53
C LYS A 123 -0.27 -15.33 -10.57
N ASP A 124 0.78 -16.06 -10.33
CA ASP A 124 1.88 -16.22 -11.29
C ASP A 124 1.51 -17.21 -12.38
#